data_64bc34bb971cc3291e04f779c599d76b
#
_entry.id   64bc34bb971cc3291e04f779c599d76b
#
_cell.length_a   1.000
_cell.length_b   1.000
_cell.length_c   1.000
_cell.angle_alpha   90.00
_cell.angle_beta   90.00
_cell.angle_gamma   90.00
#
_symmetry.space_group_name_H-M   'P 1'
#
loop_
_entity.id
_entity.type
_entity.pdbx_description
1 polymer ?
#
loop_
_entity_poly.entity_id
_entity_poly.type
_entity_poly.pdbx_seq_one_letter_code
_entity_poly.pdbx_strand_id
1 'polypeptide(L)'
;MLDANFWQDKLNSQKIIKEKKMFEDLIKSNDNSKIQLKDLNELYQLAIEENNVDVAKEVILKVGELRSLAKKNEIKCFLSNEADSLDTYVEIHAGAGGTESQDWADMLRRMYVKWSDNKNFKFQIVSEHKGDEAGLKSTTIK
;
A
#
# COMPACT_ATOMS: atom_id res chain seq x y z
N MET A 1 25.46 -3.67 13.52
CA MET A 1 26.13 -4.26 12.35
C MET A 1 27.66 -4.29 12.48
N LEU A 2 28.27 -3.48 13.33
CA LEU A 2 29.71 -3.53 13.62
C LEU A 2 30.12 -4.58 14.67
N ASP A 3 29.13 -5.23 15.31
CA ASP A 3 29.39 -6.29 16.29
C ASP A 3 29.72 -7.60 15.56
N ALA A 4 30.81 -8.26 15.98
CA ALA A 4 31.26 -9.53 15.39
C ALA A 4 30.22 -10.66 15.55
N ASN A 5 29.38 -10.60 16.59
CA ASN A 5 28.31 -11.56 16.84
C ASN A 5 27.05 -11.33 15.99
N PHE A 6 26.91 -10.15 15.36
CA PHE A 6 25.74 -9.81 14.53
C PHE A 6 25.49 -10.83 13.41
N TRP A 7 26.55 -11.35 12.81
CA TRP A 7 26.49 -12.27 11.67
C TRP A 7 26.32 -13.74 12.07
N GLN A 8 26.43 -14.07 13.35
CA GLN A 8 26.27 -15.44 13.84
C GLN A 8 24.79 -15.86 13.86
N ASP A 9 23.88 -14.94 14.17
CA ASP A 9 22.43 -15.16 14.07
C ASP A 9 21.92 -14.67 12.72
N LYS A 10 21.88 -15.57 11.75
CA LYS A 10 21.49 -15.28 10.37
C LYS A 10 20.05 -14.77 10.24
N LEU A 11 19.11 -15.30 11.04
CA LEU A 11 17.71 -14.91 10.98
C LEU A 11 17.50 -13.51 11.51
N ASN A 12 18.08 -13.21 12.67
CA ASN A 12 17.99 -11.89 13.28
C ASN A 12 18.73 -10.84 12.44
N SER A 13 19.90 -11.17 11.89
CA SER A 13 20.64 -10.27 10.98
C SER A 13 19.83 -9.90 9.75
N GLN A 14 19.19 -10.86 9.11
CA GLN A 14 18.35 -10.62 7.93
C GLN A 14 17.15 -9.73 8.27
N LYS A 15 16.51 -9.95 9.43
CA LYS A 15 15.39 -9.12 9.91
C LYS A 15 15.82 -7.67 10.09
N ILE A 16 16.91 -7.45 10.82
CA ILE A 16 17.44 -6.11 11.09
C ILE A 16 17.89 -5.41 9.80
N ILE A 17 18.51 -6.12 8.85
CA ILE A 17 18.89 -5.57 7.56
C ILE A 17 17.68 -5.14 6.74
N LYS A 18 16.61 -5.96 6.73
CA LYS A 18 15.35 -5.66 6.02
C LYS A 18 14.68 -4.43 6.63
N GLU A 19 14.60 -4.37 7.94
CA GLU A 19 14.03 -3.24 8.67
C GLU A 19 14.83 -1.95 8.43
N LYS A 20 16.15 -2.00 8.56
CA LYS A 20 17.04 -0.88 8.25
C LYS A 20 16.79 -0.36 6.84
N LYS A 21 16.78 -1.24 5.83
CA LYS A 21 16.55 -0.87 4.44
C LYS A 21 15.19 -0.17 4.26
N MET A 22 14.15 -0.68 4.90
CA MET A 22 12.81 -0.06 4.85
C MET A 22 12.83 1.38 5.38
N PHE A 23 13.47 1.62 6.53
CA PHE A 23 13.58 2.97 7.08
C PHE A 23 14.46 3.88 6.24
N GLU A 24 15.60 3.38 5.72
CA GLU A 24 16.45 4.14 4.80
C GLU A 24 15.71 4.57 3.53
N ASP A 25 14.91 3.68 2.94
CA ASP A 25 14.10 3.98 1.76
C ASP A 25 13.01 5.02 2.07
N LEU A 26 12.37 4.95 3.25
CA LEU A 26 11.39 5.94 3.70
C LEU A 26 12.01 7.31 3.92
N ILE A 27 13.15 7.38 4.61
CA ILE A 27 13.89 8.64 4.85
C ILE A 27 14.30 9.26 3.52
N LYS A 28 14.92 8.47 2.63
CA LYS A 28 15.32 8.92 1.30
C LYS A 28 14.15 9.41 0.46
N SER A 29 13.01 8.70 0.50
CA SER A 29 11.80 9.12 -0.20
C SER A 29 11.25 10.43 0.34
N ASN A 30 11.27 10.64 1.66
CA ASN A 30 10.84 11.88 2.30
C ASN A 30 11.76 13.06 1.94
N ASP A 31 13.07 12.86 1.97
CA ASP A 31 14.04 13.91 1.64
C ASP A 31 13.97 14.29 0.16
N ASN A 32 13.84 13.32 -0.74
CA ASN A 32 13.59 13.58 -2.16
C ASN A 32 12.28 14.34 -2.37
N SER A 33 11.22 14.00 -1.63
CA SER A 33 9.93 14.70 -1.73
C SER A 33 10.04 16.17 -1.28
N LYS A 34 10.84 16.46 -0.26
CA LYS A 34 11.09 17.85 0.19
C LYS A 34 11.83 18.65 -0.88
N ILE A 35 12.85 18.05 -1.50
CA ILE A 35 13.62 18.70 -2.58
C ILE A 35 12.68 18.99 -3.77
N GLN A 36 11.96 17.97 -4.23
CA GLN A 36 11.02 18.12 -5.34
C GLN A 36 9.93 19.17 -5.05
N LEU A 37 9.41 19.24 -3.83
CA LEU A 37 8.43 20.26 -3.46
C LEU A 37 9.01 21.66 -3.55
N LYS A 38 10.27 21.85 -3.14
CA LYS A 38 10.97 23.11 -3.25
C LYS A 38 11.15 23.52 -4.72
N ASP A 39 11.64 22.60 -5.54
CA ASP A 39 11.87 22.85 -6.98
C ASP A 39 10.54 23.16 -7.70
N LEU A 40 9.46 22.44 -7.39
CA LEU A 40 8.12 22.69 -7.93
C LEU A 40 7.57 24.04 -7.50
N ASN A 41 7.84 24.47 -6.26
CA ASN A 41 7.42 25.79 -5.79
C ASN A 41 8.16 26.92 -6.54
N GLU A 42 9.47 26.79 -6.75
CA GLU A 42 10.27 27.75 -7.52
C GLU A 42 9.79 27.80 -8.98
N LEU A 43 9.55 26.64 -9.60
CA LEU A 43 9.02 26.54 -10.96
C LEU A 43 7.63 27.18 -11.08
N TYR A 44 6.77 27.00 -10.07
CA TYR A 44 5.45 27.63 -10.05
C TYR A 44 5.53 29.17 -10.00
N GLN A 45 6.43 29.73 -9.18
CA GLN A 45 6.64 31.17 -9.12
C GLN A 45 7.09 31.73 -10.47
N LEU A 46 8.05 31.10 -11.13
CA LEU A 46 8.52 31.48 -12.47
C LEU A 46 7.39 31.40 -13.50
N ALA A 47 6.57 30.34 -13.47
CA ALA A 47 5.44 30.19 -14.38
C ALA A 47 4.40 31.31 -14.21
N ILE A 48 4.17 31.78 -12.99
CA ILE A 48 3.27 32.91 -12.72
C ILE A 48 3.87 34.22 -13.24
N GLU A 49 5.15 34.49 -12.97
CA GLU A 49 5.85 35.66 -13.44
C GLU A 49 5.85 35.79 -14.97
N GLU A 50 6.03 34.68 -15.68
CA GLU A 50 6.03 34.59 -17.14
C GLU A 50 4.62 34.43 -17.73
N ASN A 51 3.55 34.42 -16.92
CA ASN A 51 2.18 34.14 -17.35
C ASN A 51 2.04 32.78 -18.12
N ASN A 52 2.86 31.81 -17.81
CA ASN A 52 2.85 30.51 -18.47
C ASN A 52 1.86 29.54 -17.78
N VAL A 53 0.61 29.58 -18.24
CA VAL A 53 -0.50 28.79 -17.65
C VAL A 53 -0.28 27.28 -17.80
N ASP A 54 0.39 26.84 -18.86
CA ASP A 54 0.56 25.39 -19.11
C ASP A 54 1.59 24.80 -18.15
N VAL A 55 2.70 25.48 -17.92
CA VAL A 55 3.68 25.09 -16.90
C VAL A 55 3.06 25.12 -15.50
N ALA A 56 2.28 26.13 -15.17
CA ALA A 56 1.58 26.22 -13.89
C ALA A 56 0.65 25.00 -13.65
N LYS A 57 -0.11 24.58 -14.67
CA LYS A 57 -0.96 23.38 -14.61
C LYS A 57 -0.13 22.10 -14.41
N GLU A 58 0.98 21.94 -15.13
CA GLU A 58 1.86 20.79 -14.99
C GLU A 58 2.41 20.70 -13.57
N VAL A 59 2.84 21.80 -12.97
CA VAL A 59 3.31 21.86 -11.59
C VAL A 59 2.22 21.39 -10.62
N ILE A 60 0.97 21.84 -10.79
CA ILE A 60 -0.15 21.42 -9.93
C ILE A 60 -0.37 19.91 -10.01
N LEU A 61 -0.28 19.31 -11.20
CA LEU A 61 -0.37 17.84 -11.36
C LEU A 61 0.76 17.13 -10.61
N LYS A 62 2.01 17.59 -10.77
CA LYS A 62 3.18 17.01 -10.09
C LYS A 62 3.09 17.13 -8.56
N VAL A 63 2.56 18.23 -8.04
CA VAL A 63 2.29 18.38 -6.60
C VAL A 63 1.24 17.36 -6.14
N GLY A 64 0.21 17.09 -6.94
CA GLY A 64 -0.79 16.05 -6.68
C GLY A 64 -0.18 14.65 -6.57
N GLU A 65 0.74 14.31 -7.48
CA GLU A 65 1.49 13.05 -7.45
C GLU A 65 2.38 12.95 -6.21
N LEU A 66 3.09 14.03 -5.88
CA LEU A 66 3.95 14.10 -4.70
C LEU A 66 3.15 13.93 -3.40
N ARG A 67 1.97 14.55 -3.32
CA ARG A 67 1.03 14.35 -2.20
C ARG A 67 0.59 12.90 -2.07
N SER A 68 0.31 12.23 -3.19
CA SER A 68 -0.06 10.81 -3.20
C SER A 68 1.08 9.92 -2.73
N LEU A 69 2.32 10.24 -3.11
CA LEU A 69 3.53 9.55 -2.64
C LEU A 69 3.73 9.74 -1.13
N ALA A 70 3.60 10.98 -0.63
CA ALA A 70 3.71 11.29 0.79
C ALA A 70 2.68 10.50 1.62
N LYS A 71 1.44 10.42 1.16
CA LYS A 71 0.39 9.63 1.81
C LYS A 71 0.69 8.12 1.82
N LYS A 72 1.27 7.58 0.74
CA LYS A 72 1.73 6.18 0.71
C LYS A 72 2.86 5.92 1.70
N ASN A 73 3.80 6.85 1.84
CA ASN A 73 4.90 6.75 2.81
C ASN A 73 4.39 6.85 4.25
N GLU A 74 3.43 7.73 4.51
CA GLU A 74 2.75 7.84 5.80
C GLU A 74 2.11 6.50 6.22
N ILE A 75 1.35 5.86 5.33
CA ILE A 75 0.76 4.54 5.57
C ILE A 75 1.84 3.51 5.89
N LYS A 76 2.97 3.50 5.16
CA LYS A 76 4.09 2.58 5.43
C LYS A 76 4.72 2.82 6.80
N CYS A 77 4.76 4.07 7.28
CA CYS A 77 5.26 4.38 8.63
C CYS A 77 4.32 3.82 9.71
N PHE A 78 3.00 3.89 9.50
CA PHE A 78 2.03 3.32 10.44
C PHE A 78 2.02 1.79 10.45
N LEU A 79 2.26 1.16 9.29
CA LEU A 79 2.34 -0.29 9.11
C LEU A 79 3.80 -0.77 9.30
N SER A 80 4.35 -0.54 10.48
CA SER A 80 5.74 -0.88 10.82
C SER A 80 5.87 -1.94 11.90
N ASN A 81 4.77 -2.52 12.38
CA ASN A 81 4.80 -3.60 13.35
C ASN A 81 5.28 -4.91 12.72
N GLU A 82 5.82 -5.80 13.54
CA GLU A 82 6.35 -7.10 13.10
C GLU A 82 5.29 -7.93 12.36
N ALA A 83 4.03 -7.87 12.81
CA ALA A 83 2.91 -8.58 12.21
C ALA A 83 2.47 -8.02 10.84
N ASP A 84 2.73 -6.74 10.55
CA ASP A 84 2.27 -6.07 9.32
C ASP A 84 2.96 -6.59 8.05
N SER A 85 4.07 -7.31 8.20
CA SER A 85 4.82 -7.93 7.09
C SER A 85 4.48 -9.40 6.86
N LEU A 86 3.58 -9.97 7.68
CA LEU A 86 3.20 -11.38 7.61
C LEU A 86 2.07 -11.60 6.61
N ASP A 87 1.98 -12.83 6.12
CA ASP A 87 0.82 -13.29 5.36
C ASP A 87 -0.43 -13.24 6.24
N THR A 88 -1.57 -12.91 5.63
CA THR A 88 -2.83 -12.79 6.35
C THR A 88 -3.92 -13.65 5.71
N TYR A 89 -4.96 -13.94 6.50
CA TYR A 89 -6.19 -14.53 6.02
C TYR A 89 -7.30 -13.48 6.04
N VAL A 90 -8.06 -13.42 4.94
CA VAL A 90 -9.25 -12.60 4.84
C VAL A 90 -10.45 -13.54 4.81
N GLU A 91 -11.28 -13.46 5.83
CA GLU A 91 -12.51 -14.26 5.93
C GLU A 91 -13.73 -13.36 5.70
N ILE A 92 -14.60 -13.79 4.82
CA ILE A 92 -15.84 -13.09 4.47
C ILE A 92 -17.00 -14.05 4.73
N HIS A 93 -17.94 -13.61 5.53
CA HIS A 93 -19.16 -14.37 5.85
C HIS A 93 -20.39 -13.54 5.51
N ALA A 94 -21.35 -14.15 4.80
CA ALA A 94 -22.64 -13.53 4.57
C ALA A 94 -23.40 -13.42 5.91
N GLY A 95 -24.03 -12.27 6.13
CA GLY A 95 -24.89 -12.04 7.29
C GLY A 95 -26.31 -12.60 7.11
N ALA A 96 -27.23 -12.17 7.97
CA ALA A 96 -28.63 -12.65 8.01
C ALA A 96 -29.53 -12.12 6.86
N GLY A 97 -28.97 -11.40 5.88
CA GLY A 97 -29.71 -10.74 4.80
C GLY A 97 -30.13 -11.65 3.63
N GLY A 98 -30.12 -12.98 3.77
CA GLY A 98 -30.52 -13.90 2.71
C GLY A 98 -29.60 -13.82 1.47
N THR A 99 -30.19 -13.98 0.28
CA THR A 99 -29.49 -14.00 -1.01
C THR A 99 -28.69 -12.72 -1.26
N GLU A 100 -29.22 -11.55 -0.90
CA GLU A 100 -28.52 -10.27 -1.10
C GLU A 100 -27.23 -10.16 -0.28
N SER A 101 -27.22 -10.70 0.95
CA SER A 101 -26.01 -10.73 1.76
C SER A 101 -24.94 -11.68 1.18
N GLN A 102 -25.38 -12.75 0.52
CA GLN A 102 -24.50 -13.71 -0.16
C GLN A 102 -23.90 -13.09 -1.44
N ASP A 103 -24.67 -12.33 -2.19
CA ASP A 103 -24.17 -11.57 -3.35
C ASP A 103 -23.16 -10.48 -2.92
N TRP A 104 -23.45 -9.79 -1.81
CA TRP A 104 -22.53 -8.81 -1.26
C TRP A 104 -21.21 -9.45 -0.83
N ALA A 105 -21.25 -10.62 -0.21
CA ALA A 105 -20.06 -11.38 0.16
C ALA A 105 -19.22 -11.76 -1.08
N ASP A 106 -19.85 -12.16 -2.19
CA ASP A 106 -19.14 -12.44 -3.44
C ASP A 106 -18.55 -11.17 -4.07
N MET A 107 -19.24 -10.03 -3.99
CA MET A 107 -18.68 -8.74 -4.42
C MET A 107 -17.42 -8.38 -3.64
N LEU A 108 -17.42 -8.54 -2.31
CA LEU A 108 -16.27 -8.30 -1.46
C LEU A 108 -15.12 -9.25 -1.81
N ARG A 109 -15.39 -10.54 -2.02
CA ARG A 109 -14.38 -11.49 -2.47
C ARG A 109 -13.71 -11.02 -3.75
N ARG A 110 -14.49 -10.67 -4.77
CA ARG A 110 -13.97 -10.16 -6.05
C ARG A 110 -13.17 -8.87 -5.89
N MET A 111 -13.59 -7.99 -4.98
CA MET A 111 -12.85 -6.76 -4.67
C MET A 111 -11.46 -7.07 -4.10
N TYR A 112 -11.37 -7.97 -3.11
CA TYR A 112 -10.10 -8.34 -2.49
C TYR A 112 -9.17 -9.08 -3.46
N VAL A 113 -9.70 -9.98 -4.30
CA VAL A 113 -8.91 -10.65 -5.35
C VAL A 113 -8.32 -9.63 -6.31
N LYS A 114 -9.12 -8.71 -6.85
CA LYS A 114 -8.62 -7.64 -7.73
C LYS A 114 -7.62 -6.71 -7.04
N TRP A 115 -7.85 -6.41 -5.78
CA TRP A 115 -6.90 -5.60 -5.01
C TRP A 115 -5.56 -6.32 -4.84
N SER A 116 -5.56 -7.62 -4.56
CA SER A 116 -4.35 -8.44 -4.46
C SER A 116 -3.59 -8.46 -5.77
N ASP A 117 -4.27 -8.67 -6.91
CA ASP A 117 -3.69 -8.61 -8.24
C ASP A 117 -3.04 -7.24 -8.52
N ASN A 118 -3.74 -6.15 -8.23
CA ASN A 118 -3.22 -4.79 -8.41
C ASN A 118 -2.00 -4.46 -7.53
N LYS A 119 -1.85 -5.17 -6.40
CA LYS A 119 -0.71 -5.05 -5.49
C LYS A 119 0.40 -6.06 -5.78
N ASN A 120 0.21 -6.95 -6.77
CA ASN A 120 1.08 -8.07 -7.06
C ASN A 120 1.28 -9.01 -5.85
N PHE A 121 0.27 -9.16 -5.00
CA PHE A 121 0.25 -10.14 -3.95
C PHE A 121 -0.15 -11.50 -4.51
N LYS A 122 0.51 -12.55 -4.05
CA LYS A 122 0.06 -13.91 -4.32
C LYS A 122 -1.11 -14.19 -3.40
N PHE A 123 -2.20 -14.70 -3.94
CA PHE A 123 -3.35 -15.10 -3.14
C PHE A 123 -3.79 -16.52 -3.48
N GLN A 124 -4.46 -17.14 -2.55
CA GLN A 124 -5.06 -18.45 -2.70
C GLN A 124 -6.42 -18.47 -2.00
N ILE A 125 -7.45 -18.97 -2.70
CA ILE A 125 -8.73 -19.26 -2.06
C ILE A 125 -8.56 -20.58 -1.30
N VAL A 126 -8.62 -20.50 0.03
CA VAL A 126 -8.42 -21.65 0.94
C VAL A 126 -9.72 -22.42 1.08
N SER A 127 -10.84 -21.71 1.22
CA SER A 127 -12.18 -22.30 1.29
C SER A 127 -13.20 -21.37 0.63
N GLU A 128 -14.23 -21.97 0.05
CA GLU A 128 -15.35 -21.25 -0.55
C GLU A 128 -16.63 -22.08 -0.37
N HIS A 129 -17.66 -21.46 0.22
CA HIS A 129 -18.98 -22.05 0.34
C HIS A 129 -19.97 -21.15 -0.43
N LYS A 130 -20.51 -21.69 -1.50
CA LYS A 130 -21.48 -20.98 -2.34
C LYS A 130 -22.84 -20.83 -1.64
N GLY A 131 -23.54 -19.78 -1.99
CA GLY A 131 -24.94 -19.61 -1.64
C GLY A 131 -25.83 -20.68 -2.27
N ASP A 132 -27.02 -20.89 -1.73
CA ASP A 132 -27.94 -21.88 -2.26
C ASP A 132 -28.53 -21.48 -3.61
N GLU A 133 -28.77 -20.18 -3.83
CA GLU A 133 -29.31 -19.64 -5.07
C GLU A 133 -28.29 -18.76 -5.80
N ALA A 134 -27.55 -17.91 -5.08
CA ALA A 134 -26.55 -17.00 -5.65
C ALA A 134 -25.51 -16.63 -4.60
N GLY A 135 -24.38 -16.04 -5.04
CA GLY A 135 -23.35 -15.48 -4.18
C GLY A 135 -22.60 -16.51 -3.32
N LEU A 136 -22.09 -16.06 -2.19
CA LEU A 136 -21.27 -16.85 -1.26
C LEU A 136 -21.81 -16.78 0.18
N LYS A 137 -21.91 -17.94 0.84
CA LYS A 137 -22.12 -18.01 2.30
C LYS A 137 -20.86 -17.62 3.07
N SER A 138 -19.70 -18.11 2.62
CA SER A 138 -18.42 -17.74 3.20
C SER A 138 -17.27 -18.03 2.24
N THR A 139 -16.17 -17.30 2.43
CA THR A 139 -14.89 -17.59 1.75
C THR A 139 -13.73 -17.17 2.62
N THR A 140 -12.63 -17.89 2.49
CA THR A 140 -11.33 -17.59 3.13
C THR A 140 -10.28 -17.47 2.04
N ILE A 141 -9.61 -16.32 2.00
CA ILE A 141 -8.52 -16.01 1.08
C ILE A 141 -7.25 -15.86 1.91
N LYS A 142 -6.15 -16.46 1.46
CA LYS A 142 -4.81 -16.27 2.02
C LYS A 142 -3.98 -15.42 1.07
#